data_d2be4fcb03314a5b4a33d16b2c835942
#
_entry.id   d2be4fcb03314a5b4a33d16b2c835942
#
_cell.length_a   1.000
_cell.length_b   1.000
_cell.length_c   1.000
_cell.angle_alpha   90.00
_cell.angle_beta   90.00
_cell.angle_gamma   90.00
#
_symmetry.space_group_name_H-M   'P 1'
#
loop_
_entity.id
_entity.type
_entity.pdbx_description
1 polymer ?
#
loop_
_entity_poly.entity_id
_entity_poly.type
_entity_poly.pdbx_seq_one_letter_code
_entity_poly.pdbx_strand_id
1 'polypeptide(L)'
;FGPFKLDKLVRGQSVTWVPNKYYWRGKPKLDKITISVVNPNSASQAIKSHKFDIAGVINSQWDQVKNTKGVNWVAQVPLAYSYLGFKVGKWDSKTGKNVMDKNSKVGNKNLRKAIGYAMNLDAVNKRYTHGLSFRINTLIPSGFGKYHDSSIKGFNYNLKKANELLDKAGYKKKGKWRVQPNGKPLVLHYASMSGSANAEAITQNYLQQWHKIGLNVKLTGGRLMEFNSFYD
;
A
#
# COMPACT_ATOMS: atom_id res chain seq x y z
N PHE A 1 7.90 -22.48 -23.42
CA PHE A 1 6.49 -22.92 -23.48
C PHE A 1 5.53 -21.81 -23.95
N GLY A 2 5.87 -20.51 -23.77
CA GLY A 2 5.00 -19.39 -24.12
C GLY A 2 5.00 -19.04 -25.60
N PRO A 3 4.04 -18.14 -26.02
CA PRO A 3 3.92 -17.70 -27.40
C PRO A 3 5.09 -16.83 -27.89
N PHE A 4 5.82 -16.23 -26.97
CA PHE A 4 7.00 -15.40 -27.25
C PHE A 4 8.23 -15.93 -26.56
N LYS A 5 9.40 -15.67 -27.10
CA LYS A 5 10.72 -15.93 -26.52
C LYS A 5 11.50 -14.64 -26.39
N LEU A 6 12.42 -14.57 -25.42
CA LEU A 6 13.31 -13.44 -25.24
C LEU A 6 14.20 -13.27 -26.48
N ASP A 7 14.28 -12.05 -26.97
CA ASP A 7 15.17 -11.63 -28.05
C ASP A 7 16.31 -10.76 -27.50
N LYS A 8 15.96 -9.68 -26.79
CA LYS A 8 16.93 -8.72 -26.27
C LYS A 8 16.57 -8.25 -24.87
N LEU A 9 17.56 -8.14 -24.01
CA LEU A 9 17.44 -7.53 -22.69
C LEU A 9 18.46 -6.40 -22.54
N VAL A 10 17.99 -5.18 -22.28
CA VAL A 10 18.83 -4.04 -21.88
C VAL A 10 18.47 -3.71 -20.44
N ARG A 11 19.35 -4.07 -19.50
CA ARG A 11 19.10 -3.93 -18.06
C ARG A 11 18.71 -2.51 -17.69
N GLY A 12 17.63 -2.35 -16.92
CA GLY A 12 17.11 -1.06 -16.50
C GLY A 12 16.43 -0.23 -17.60
N GLN A 13 16.38 -0.69 -18.85
CA GLN A 13 15.81 0.05 -19.97
C GLN A 13 14.66 -0.69 -20.68
N SER A 14 14.91 -1.89 -21.18
CA SER A 14 13.88 -2.59 -21.97
C SER A 14 14.13 -4.07 -22.07
N VAL A 15 13.05 -4.79 -22.37
CA VAL A 15 13.08 -6.20 -22.79
C VAL A 15 12.26 -6.36 -24.05
N THR A 16 12.81 -7.08 -25.04
CA THR A 16 12.16 -7.36 -26.33
C THR A 16 11.88 -8.86 -26.45
N TRP A 17 10.70 -9.17 -26.93
CA TRP A 17 10.21 -10.53 -27.14
C TRP A 17 9.79 -10.70 -28.60
N VAL A 18 10.11 -11.86 -29.18
CA VAL A 18 9.73 -12.25 -30.56
C VAL A 18 8.95 -13.57 -30.54
N PRO A 19 8.17 -13.88 -31.58
CA PRO A 19 7.40 -15.10 -31.65
C PRO A 19 8.24 -16.35 -31.39
N ASN A 20 7.70 -17.26 -30.59
CA ASN A 20 8.25 -18.58 -30.41
C ASN A 20 7.67 -19.53 -31.45
N LYS A 21 8.46 -19.91 -32.45
CA LYS A 21 8.04 -20.82 -33.52
C LYS A 21 7.59 -22.20 -33.04
N TYR A 22 7.98 -22.59 -31.84
CA TYR A 22 7.60 -23.87 -31.22
C TYR A 22 6.39 -23.77 -30.30
N TYR A 23 5.67 -22.64 -30.33
CA TYR A 23 4.48 -22.49 -29.50
C TYR A 23 3.35 -23.39 -30.01
N TRP A 24 2.82 -24.24 -29.14
CA TRP A 24 1.86 -25.30 -29.49
C TRP A 24 0.50 -24.82 -30.02
N ARG A 25 0.12 -23.54 -29.78
CA ARG A 25 -1.10 -22.92 -30.34
C ARG A 25 -0.87 -22.15 -31.64
N GLY A 26 0.27 -22.34 -32.29
CA GLY A 26 0.61 -21.65 -33.52
C GLY A 26 1.28 -20.29 -33.32
N LYS A 27 1.58 -19.60 -34.45
CA LYS A 27 2.26 -18.31 -34.44
C LYS A 27 1.39 -17.23 -33.79
N PRO A 28 1.90 -16.43 -32.83
CA PRO A 28 1.23 -15.24 -32.33
C PRO A 28 0.97 -14.21 -33.45
N LYS A 29 -0.04 -13.36 -33.27
CA LYS A 29 -0.37 -12.31 -34.22
C LYS A 29 0.61 -11.13 -34.21
N LEU A 30 1.29 -10.88 -33.07
CA LEU A 30 2.28 -9.81 -32.96
C LEU A 30 3.66 -10.33 -33.33
N ASP A 31 4.40 -9.57 -34.13
CA ASP A 31 5.77 -9.92 -34.53
C ASP A 31 6.83 -9.51 -33.51
N LYS A 32 6.50 -8.60 -32.59
CA LYS A 32 7.40 -8.15 -31.54
C LYS A 32 6.63 -7.52 -30.38
N ILE A 33 7.10 -7.71 -29.16
CA ILE A 33 6.67 -7.00 -27.97
C ILE A 33 7.91 -6.38 -27.33
N THR A 34 7.90 -5.06 -27.13
CA THR A 34 8.96 -4.36 -26.38
C THR A 34 8.37 -3.76 -25.13
N ILE A 35 8.87 -4.17 -23.96
CA ILE A 35 8.51 -3.60 -22.67
C ILE A 35 9.62 -2.64 -22.26
N SER A 36 9.29 -1.38 -22.08
CA SER A 36 10.24 -0.33 -21.69
C SER A 36 10.04 0.08 -20.24
N VAL A 37 11.15 0.29 -19.52
CA VAL A 37 11.12 0.86 -18.17
C VAL A 37 10.96 2.37 -18.32
N VAL A 38 9.90 2.91 -17.73
CA VAL A 38 9.60 4.35 -17.76
C VAL A 38 9.66 4.88 -16.33
N ASN A 39 10.32 6.03 -16.14
CA ASN A 39 10.25 6.71 -14.85
C ASN A 39 8.78 7.06 -14.55
N PRO A 40 8.23 6.68 -13.39
CA PRO A 40 6.83 6.93 -13.05
C PRO A 40 6.43 8.41 -13.20
N ASN A 41 7.34 9.34 -12.89
CA ASN A 41 7.05 10.78 -12.98
C ASN A 41 6.90 11.28 -14.43
N SER A 42 7.46 10.56 -15.41
CA SER A 42 7.35 10.90 -16.84
C SER A 42 6.27 10.07 -17.57
N ALA A 43 5.62 9.14 -16.91
CA ALA A 43 4.63 8.24 -17.52
C ALA A 43 3.44 9.02 -18.12
N SER A 44 2.96 10.05 -17.45
CA SER A 44 1.87 10.92 -17.94
C SER A 44 2.20 11.57 -19.29
N GLN A 45 3.45 12.04 -19.45
CA GLN A 45 3.88 12.65 -20.71
C GLN A 45 4.01 11.62 -21.83
N ALA A 46 4.53 10.43 -21.52
CA ALA A 46 4.64 9.34 -22.47
C ALA A 46 3.27 8.85 -22.99
N ILE A 47 2.24 8.86 -22.13
CA ILE A 47 0.86 8.57 -22.52
C ILE A 47 0.31 9.66 -23.43
N LYS A 48 0.46 10.93 -23.07
CA LYS A 48 -0.03 12.07 -23.88
C LYS A 48 0.61 12.15 -25.27
N SER A 49 1.86 11.72 -25.40
CA SER A 49 2.57 11.68 -26.67
C SER A 49 2.35 10.39 -27.47
N HIS A 50 1.50 9.50 -27.02
CA HIS A 50 1.23 8.18 -27.64
C HIS A 50 2.51 7.37 -27.91
N LYS A 51 3.47 7.47 -27.01
CA LYS A 51 4.78 6.81 -27.15
C LYS A 51 4.68 5.27 -27.07
N PHE A 52 3.64 4.76 -26.44
CA PHE A 52 3.40 3.34 -26.23
C PHE A 52 2.00 2.93 -26.64
N ASP A 53 1.85 1.70 -27.13
CA ASP A 53 0.54 1.10 -27.44
C ASP A 53 -0.23 0.75 -26.17
N ILE A 54 0.49 0.36 -25.11
CA ILE A 54 -0.07 0.05 -23.79
C ILE A 54 0.83 0.71 -22.74
N ALA A 55 0.23 1.44 -21.82
CA ALA A 55 0.95 2.05 -20.71
C ALA A 55 0.14 1.94 -19.41
N GLY A 56 0.82 1.68 -18.30
CA GLY A 56 0.24 1.77 -16.97
C GLY A 56 0.32 3.21 -16.44
N VAL A 57 -0.70 3.65 -15.74
CA VAL A 57 -0.71 4.92 -15.01
C VAL A 57 -0.99 4.65 -13.54
N ILE A 58 -0.26 5.30 -12.67
CA ILE A 58 -0.54 5.25 -11.24
C ILE A 58 -1.72 6.19 -10.90
N ASN A 59 -2.54 5.78 -9.93
CA ASN A 59 -3.77 6.49 -9.59
C ASN A 59 -3.58 7.98 -9.30
N SER A 60 -2.44 8.38 -8.72
CA SER A 60 -2.11 9.79 -8.46
C SER A 60 -1.92 10.67 -9.69
N GLN A 61 -1.70 10.07 -10.87
CA GLN A 61 -1.51 10.79 -12.14
C GLN A 61 -2.78 10.80 -13.00
N TRP A 62 -3.86 10.18 -12.53
CA TRP A 62 -5.10 10.02 -13.28
C TRP A 62 -5.63 11.34 -13.86
N ASP A 63 -5.71 12.39 -13.06
CA ASP A 63 -6.21 13.70 -13.52
C ASP A 63 -5.37 14.32 -14.64
N GLN A 64 -4.11 13.96 -14.75
CA GLN A 64 -3.22 14.47 -15.78
C GLN A 64 -3.48 13.83 -17.16
N VAL A 65 -4.04 12.61 -17.18
CA VAL A 65 -4.11 11.80 -18.41
C VAL A 65 -5.54 11.39 -18.80
N LYS A 66 -6.51 11.41 -17.90
CA LYS A 66 -7.87 10.89 -18.11
C LYS A 66 -8.58 11.42 -19.37
N ASN A 67 -8.24 12.64 -19.81
CA ASN A 67 -8.82 13.30 -20.97
C ASN A 67 -7.91 13.21 -22.21
N THR A 68 -6.88 12.35 -22.23
CA THR A 68 -6.01 12.18 -23.40
C THR A 68 -6.81 11.58 -24.56
N LYS A 69 -6.90 12.30 -25.68
CA LYS A 69 -7.61 11.83 -26.88
C LYS A 69 -6.93 10.59 -27.46
N GLY A 70 -7.70 9.68 -28.05
CA GLY A 70 -7.17 8.46 -28.66
C GLY A 70 -6.67 7.39 -27.68
N VAL A 71 -6.91 7.53 -26.37
CA VAL A 71 -6.55 6.56 -25.35
C VAL A 71 -7.81 5.90 -24.80
N ASN A 72 -7.83 4.56 -24.81
CA ASN A 72 -8.84 3.76 -24.13
C ASN A 72 -8.38 3.39 -22.73
N TRP A 73 -9.16 3.73 -21.73
CA TRP A 73 -8.85 3.43 -20.33
C TRP A 73 -9.50 2.13 -19.88
N VAL A 74 -8.69 1.21 -19.37
CA VAL A 74 -9.15 -0.05 -18.79
C VAL A 74 -8.84 -0.05 -17.31
N ALA A 75 -9.88 0.04 -16.48
CA ALA A 75 -9.73 -0.08 -15.04
C ALA A 75 -9.55 -1.55 -14.65
N GLN A 76 -8.53 -1.83 -13.83
CA GLN A 76 -8.32 -3.15 -13.25
C GLN A 76 -8.37 -3.05 -11.74
N VAL A 77 -9.14 -3.93 -11.12
CA VAL A 77 -9.08 -4.16 -9.67
C VAL A 77 -8.01 -5.23 -9.42
N PRO A 78 -6.85 -4.87 -8.86
CA PRO A 78 -5.79 -5.85 -8.64
C PRO A 78 -6.22 -6.86 -7.58
N LEU A 79 -5.75 -8.09 -7.69
CA LEU A 79 -5.89 -9.13 -6.67
C LEU A 79 -4.85 -8.93 -5.54
N ALA A 80 -4.55 -7.69 -5.25
CA ALA A 80 -3.56 -7.26 -4.27
C ALA A 80 -4.13 -6.15 -3.38
N TYR A 81 -3.55 -5.99 -2.21
CA TYR A 81 -3.95 -4.96 -1.25
C TYR A 81 -2.74 -4.45 -0.45
N SER A 82 -2.86 -3.23 0.04
CA SER A 82 -1.95 -2.67 1.04
C SER A 82 -2.57 -2.78 2.42
N TYR A 83 -1.77 -3.02 3.43
CA TYR A 83 -2.22 -3.17 4.81
C TYR A 83 -1.28 -2.51 5.80
N LEU A 84 -1.81 -2.18 6.97
CA LEU A 84 -1.02 -1.77 8.12
C LEU A 84 -0.74 -2.99 8.98
N GLY A 85 0.50 -3.47 8.96
CA GLY A 85 0.97 -4.57 9.80
C GLY A 85 1.38 -4.09 11.20
N PHE A 86 1.21 -4.95 12.21
CA PHE A 86 1.66 -4.69 13.58
C PHE A 86 2.68 -5.73 13.99
N LYS A 87 3.90 -5.30 14.34
CA LYS A 87 4.93 -6.19 14.88
C LYS A 87 4.60 -6.53 16.32
N VAL A 88 3.85 -7.60 16.54
CA VAL A 88 3.42 -8.07 17.86
C VAL A 88 4.24 -9.23 18.39
N GLY A 89 5.18 -9.74 17.62
CA GLY A 89 6.03 -10.87 17.99
C GLY A 89 7.37 -10.81 17.29
N LYS A 90 8.15 -11.86 17.51
CA LYS A 90 9.45 -12.08 16.89
C LYS A 90 9.58 -13.54 16.45
N TRP A 91 10.39 -13.76 15.45
CA TRP A 91 10.79 -15.09 15.06
C TRP A 91 11.72 -15.70 16.11
N ASP A 92 11.44 -16.90 16.55
CA ASP A 92 12.31 -17.68 17.40
C ASP A 92 12.97 -18.79 16.55
N SER A 93 14.25 -18.61 16.26
CA SER A 93 15.02 -19.55 15.42
C SER A 93 15.20 -20.93 16.07
N LYS A 94 15.12 -21.02 17.42
CA LYS A 94 15.25 -22.28 18.15
C LYS A 94 14.04 -23.18 17.97
N THR A 95 12.84 -22.58 17.96
CA THR A 95 11.58 -23.33 17.83
C THR A 95 11.01 -23.29 16.42
N GLY A 96 11.55 -22.46 15.51
CA GLY A 96 11.01 -22.26 14.17
C GLY A 96 9.61 -21.66 14.16
N LYS A 97 9.24 -20.83 15.16
CA LYS A 97 7.90 -20.28 15.33
C LYS A 97 7.93 -18.78 15.60
N ASN A 98 6.86 -18.09 15.24
CA ASN A 98 6.61 -16.74 15.71
C ASN A 98 6.12 -16.77 17.17
N VAL A 99 6.83 -16.08 18.04
CA VAL A 99 6.50 -15.96 19.47
C VAL A 99 6.04 -14.56 19.77
N MET A 100 4.91 -14.43 20.49
CA MET A 100 4.40 -13.14 20.95
C MET A 100 5.42 -12.45 21.84
N ASP A 101 5.76 -11.20 21.54
CA ASP A 101 6.54 -10.34 22.43
C ASP A 101 5.61 -9.70 23.47
N LYS A 102 5.70 -10.16 24.72
CA LYS A 102 4.92 -9.63 25.84
C LYS A 102 5.17 -8.13 26.09
N ASN A 103 6.32 -7.61 25.64
CA ASN A 103 6.70 -6.20 25.75
C ASN A 103 6.31 -5.35 24.55
N SER A 104 5.68 -5.95 23.53
CA SER A 104 5.25 -5.21 22.35
C SER A 104 4.24 -4.13 22.71
N LYS A 105 4.59 -2.86 22.46
CA LYS A 105 3.71 -1.70 22.69
C LYS A 105 2.40 -1.80 21.93
N VAL A 106 2.40 -2.48 20.78
CA VAL A 106 1.21 -2.70 19.93
C VAL A 106 0.54 -4.05 20.19
N GLY A 107 0.93 -4.77 21.22
CA GLY A 107 0.31 -6.04 21.63
C GLY A 107 -1.14 -5.89 22.10
N ASN A 108 -1.55 -4.70 22.58
CA ASN A 108 -2.91 -4.45 23.04
C ASN A 108 -3.89 -4.33 21.86
N LYS A 109 -4.92 -5.17 21.84
CA LYS A 109 -5.93 -5.23 20.78
C LYS A 109 -6.71 -3.90 20.62
N ASN A 110 -7.02 -3.22 21.73
CA ASN A 110 -7.76 -1.96 21.69
C ASN A 110 -6.92 -0.83 21.12
N LEU A 111 -5.62 -0.81 21.38
CA LEU A 111 -4.69 0.14 20.76
C LEU A 111 -4.67 -0.06 19.23
N ARG A 112 -4.53 -1.31 18.74
CA ARG A 112 -4.55 -1.59 17.29
C ARG A 112 -5.88 -1.19 16.64
N LYS A 113 -7.02 -1.49 17.30
CA LYS A 113 -8.34 -1.06 16.83
C LYS A 113 -8.46 0.46 16.78
N ALA A 114 -7.98 1.16 17.80
CA ALA A 114 -8.00 2.62 17.85
C ALA A 114 -7.19 3.26 16.71
N ILE A 115 -6.03 2.71 16.40
CA ILE A 115 -5.22 3.10 15.24
C ILE A 115 -6.05 2.96 13.94
N GLY A 116 -6.75 1.85 13.74
CA GLY A 116 -7.61 1.62 12.58
C GLY A 116 -8.79 2.59 12.50
N TYR A 117 -9.49 2.84 13.62
CA TYR A 117 -10.61 3.81 13.67
C TYR A 117 -10.16 5.27 13.46
N ALA A 118 -8.91 5.60 13.76
CA ALA A 118 -8.39 6.95 13.55
C ALA A 118 -8.02 7.23 12.08
N MET A 119 -7.95 6.22 11.22
CA MET A 119 -7.57 6.36 9.81
C MET A 119 -8.76 6.67 8.92
N ASN A 120 -8.81 7.88 8.38
CA ASN A 120 -9.78 8.28 7.36
C ASN A 120 -9.26 7.90 5.96
N LEU A 121 -9.31 6.58 5.65
CA LEU A 121 -8.81 6.06 4.38
C LEU A 121 -9.60 6.58 3.18
N ASP A 122 -10.90 6.84 3.33
CA ASP A 122 -11.74 7.33 2.24
C ASP A 122 -11.31 8.75 1.81
N ALA A 123 -11.03 9.63 2.79
CA ALA A 123 -10.49 10.96 2.50
C ALA A 123 -9.09 10.91 1.87
N VAL A 124 -8.23 10.00 2.36
CA VAL A 124 -6.89 9.77 1.78
C VAL A 124 -6.99 9.27 0.35
N ASN A 125 -7.84 8.26 0.10
CA ASN A 125 -8.05 7.72 -1.24
C ASN A 125 -8.62 8.76 -2.19
N LYS A 126 -9.62 9.52 -1.77
CA LYS A 126 -10.18 10.61 -2.59
C LYS A 126 -9.12 11.64 -2.95
N ARG A 127 -8.28 12.05 -2.00
CA ARG A 127 -7.28 13.10 -2.19
C ARG A 127 -6.09 12.67 -3.05
N TYR A 128 -5.55 11.47 -2.81
CA TYR A 128 -4.26 11.05 -3.37
C TYR A 128 -4.37 10.03 -4.49
N THR A 129 -5.52 9.36 -4.62
CA THR A 129 -5.75 8.37 -5.68
C THR A 129 -7.03 8.64 -6.47
N HIS A 130 -7.58 9.84 -6.36
CA HIS A 130 -8.77 10.29 -7.11
C HIS A 130 -9.97 9.34 -7.01
N GLY A 131 -10.07 8.60 -5.88
CA GLY A 131 -11.13 7.61 -5.67
C GLY A 131 -10.92 6.28 -6.43
N LEU A 132 -9.79 6.10 -7.12
CA LEU A 132 -9.45 4.86 -7.82
C LEU A 132 -8.95 3.75 -6.86
N SER A 133 -8.71 4.07 -5.60
CA SER A 133 -8.46 3.11 -4.53
C SER A 133 -9.63 3.10 -3.56
N PHE A 134 -9.89 1.97 -2.94
CA PHE A 134 -10.98 1.82 -1.98
C PHE A 134 -10.52 0.98 -0.78
N ARG A 135 -11.22 1.19 0.34
CA ARG A 135 -10.98 0.41 1.55
C ARG A 135 -11.42 -1.03 1.34
N ILE A 136 -10.64 -1.96 1.86
CA ILE A 136 -11.04 -3.35 2.04
C ILE A 136 -11.10 -3.69 3.52
N ASN A 137 -11.95 -4.66 3.87
CA ASN A 137 -12.19 -5.07 5.26
C ASN A 137 -11.72 -6.50 5.52
N THR A 138 -11.27 -7.20 4.50
CA THR A 138 -10.81 -8.59 4.58
C THR A 138 -9.46 -8.75 3.89
N LEU A 139 -8.79 -9.87 4.16
CA LEU A 139 -7.55 -10.25 3.44
C LEU A 139 -7.83 -10.78 2.03
N ILE A 140 -9.10 -10.99 1.67
CA ILE A 140 -9.52 -11.43 0.34
C ILE A 140 -10.23 -10.26 -0.34
N PRO A 141 -9.56 -9.52 -1.26
CA PRO A 141 -10.14 -8.39 -1.97
C PRO A 141 -11.38 -8.77 -2.78
N SER A 142 -12.24 -7.80 -3.05
CA SER A 142 -13.48 -7.98 -3.83
C SER A 142 -13.24 -8.53 -5.24
N GLY A 143 -12.05 -8.30 -5.82
CA GLY A 143 -11.65 -8.88 -7.11
C GLY A 143 -11.62 -10.41 -7.15
N PHE A 144 -11.60 -11.10 -6.00
CA PHE A 144 -11.73 -12.55 -5.91
C PHE A 144 -13.18 -13.05 -6.01
N GLY A 145 -14.16 -12.17 -6.24
CA GLY A 145 -15.56 -12.52 -6.47
C GLY A 145 -16.17 -13.33 -5.30
N LYS A 146 -16.61 -14.56 -5.59
CA LYS A 146 -17.29 -15.43 -4.61
C LYS A 146 -16.47 -15.78 -3.36
N TYR A 147 -15.18 -15.59 -3.37
CA TYR A 147 -14.31 -15.84 -2.20
C TYR A 147 -14.24 -14.64 -1.25
N HIS A 148 -14.75 -13.48 -1.67
CA HIS A 148 -14.79 -12.28 -0.84
C HIS A 148 -16.03 -12.29 0.04
N ASP A 149 -15.85 -12.15 1.36
CA ASP A 149 -16.95 -12.00 2.31
C ASP A 149 -17.26 -10.52 2.55
N SER A 150 -18.32 -10.03 1.92
CA SER A 150 -18.80 -8.65 2.06
C SER A 150 -19.50 -8.36 3.40
N SER A 151 -19.84 -9.38 4.20
CA SER A 151 -20.47 -9.22 5.51
C SER A 151 -19.50 -8.68 6.57
N ILE A 152 -18.20 -8.87 6.39
CA ILE A 152 -17.17 -8.43 7.33
C ILE A 152 -17.12 -6.89 7.38
N LYS A 153 -17.43 -6.33 8.56
CA LYS A 153 -17.40 -4.89 8.81
C LYS A 153 -15.98 -4.47 9.21
N GLY A 154 -15.47 -3.44 8.55
CA GLY A 154 -14.15 -2.86 8.85
C GLY A 154 -14.20 -1.75 9.90
N PHE A 155 -13.05 -1.09 10.05
CA PHE A 155 -12.88 0.06 10.94
C PHE A 155 -13.21 1.35 10.18
N ASN A 156 -14.46 1.79 10.18
CA ASN A 156 -14.81 3.11 9.63
C ASN A 156 -14.20 4.22 10.48
N TYR A 157 -13.82 5.33 9.83
CA TYR A 157 -13.25 6.48 10.54
C TYR A 157 -14.15 6.97 11.67
N ASN A 158 -13.64 6.92 12.91
CA ASN A 158 -14.38 7.33 14.09
C ASN A 158 -13.41 7.65 15.24
N LEU A 159 -13.09 8.95 15.38
CA LEU A 159 -12.18 9.43 16.42
C LEU A 159 -12.73 9.23 17.84
N LYS A 160 -14.06 9.34 18.03
CA LYS A 160 -14.71 9.09 19.33
C LYS A 160 -14.46 7.66 19.75
N LYS A 161 -14.77 6.70 18.88
CA LYS A 161 -14.53 5.27 19.12
C LYS A 161 -13.06 4.94 19.37
N ALA A 162 -12.16 5.58 18.63
CA ALA A 162 -10.73 5.41 18.83
C ALA A 162 -10.29 5.85 20.22
N ASN A 163 -10.74 7.03 20.69
CA ASN A 163 -10.44 7.53 22.03
C ASN A 163 -11.04 6.64 23.12
N GLU A 164 -12.31 6.23 23.02
CA GLU A 164 -12.96 5.31 23.97
C GLU A 164 -12.18 4.00 24.15
N LEU A 165 -11.68 3.42 23.04
CA LEU A 165 -10.89 2.20 23.08
C LEU A 165 -9.56 2.39 23.79
N LEU A 166 -8.89 3.54 23.60
CA LEU A 166 -7.64 3.87 24.28
C LEU A 166 -7.87 4.11 25.77
N ASP A 167 -8.92 4.84 26.14
CA ASP A 167 -9.26 5.13 27.53
C ASP A 167 -9.62 3.84 28.28
N LYS A 168 -10.45 2.98 27.66
CA LYS A 168 -10.78 1.65 28.22
C LYS A 168 -9.57 0.75 28.43
N ALA A 169 -8.56 0.89 27.58
CA ALA A 169 -7.31 0.12 27.68
C ALA A 169 -6.24 0.77 28.59
N GLY A 170 -6.58 1.88 29.26
CA GLY A 170 -5.71 2.54 30.22
C GLY A 170 -4.66 3.48 29.63
N TYR A 171 -4.75 3.79 28.34
CA TYR A 171 -3.84 4.74 27.66
C TYR A 171 -4.28 6.19 27.94
N LYS A 172 -4.01 6.70 29.15
CA LYS A 172 -4.41 8.04 29.57
C LYS A 172 -3.62 9.13 28.83
N LYS A 173 -4.23 10.29 28.59
CA LYS A 173 -3.53 11.48 28.07
C LYS A 173 -2.71 12.13 29.17
N LYS A 174 -1.44 12.48 28.86
CA LYS A 174 -0.57 13.32 29.67
C LYS A 174 -0.03 14.44 28.77
N GLY A 175 -0.61 15.61 28.87
CA GLY A 175 -0.41 16.69 27.90
C GLY A 175 -0.91 16.31 26.50
N LYS A 176 -0.09 16.53 25.47
CA LYS A 176 -0.42 16.24 24.06
C LYS A 176 -0.53 14.73 23.78
N TRP A 177 0.20 13.89 24.51
CA TRP A 177 0.38 12.48 24.16
C TRP A 177 -0.24 11.53 25.19
N ARG A 178 -0.59 10.35 24.74
CA ARG A 178 -0.98 9.26 25.62
C ARG A 178 0.24 8.52 26.15
N VAL A 179 0.09 7.98 27.37
CA VAL A 179 1.06 7.12 28.02
C VAL A 179 0.56 5.67 28.02
N GLN A 180 1.46 4.73 28.22
CA GLN A 180 1.14 3.33 28.45
C GLN A 180 0.36 3.15 29.77
N PRO A 181 -0.39 2.05 29.97
CA PRO A 181 -1.11 1.79 31.21
C PRO A 181 -0.23 1.81 32.48
N ASN A 182 1.06 1.52 32.31
CA ASN A 182 2.07 1.59 33.42
C ASN A 182 2.65 3.00 33.61
N GLY A 183 2.12 4.02 32.97
CA GLY A 183 2.57 5.41 33.06
C GLY A 183 3.79 5.78 32.20
N LYS A 184 4.47 4.82 31.58
CA LYS A 184 5.63 5.09 30.72
C LYS A 184 5.20 5.79 29.42
N PRO A 185 6.07 6.61 28.79
CA PRO A 185 5.78 7.22 27.49
C PRO A 185 5.40 6.19 26.42
N LEU A 186 4.36 6.49 25.64
CA LEU A 186 3.97 5.68 24.48
C LEU A 186 4.49 6.35 23.20
N VAL A 187 5.63 5.88 22.71
CA VAL A 187 6.16 6.26 21.40
C VAL A 187 6.08 5.04 20.51
N LEU A 188 5.37 5.19 19.38
CA LEU A 188 5.24 4.17 18.32
C LEU A 188 6.10 4.55 17.13
N HIS A 189 6.63 3.56 16.42
CA HIS A 189 7.38 3.77 15.20
C HIS A 189 6.60 3.16 14.02
N TYR A 190 6.47 3.95 12.97
CA TYR A 190 5.80 3.55 11.73
C TYR A 190 6.84 3.48 10.60
N ALA A 191 6.92 2.34 9.95
CA ALA A 191 7.72 2.16 8.75
C ALA A 191 6.82 2.28 7.52
N SER A 192 7.28 3.00 6.51
CA SER A 192 6.61 3.17 5.22
C SER A 192 7.65 3.27 4.12
N MET A 193 7.32 2.75 2.94
CA MET A 193 8.23 2.74 1.80
C MET A 193 8.23 4.07 1.04
N SER A 194 9.38 4.44 0.52
CA SER A 194 9.56 5.46 -0.52
C SER A 194 9.19 4.92 -1.91
N GLY A 195 9.35 5.73 -2.95
CA GLY A 195 9.19 5.31 -4.35
C GLY A 195 7.84 5.64 -4.99
N SER A 196 6.85 6.12 -4.23
CA SER A 196 5.61 6.68 -4.76
C SER A 196 5.62 8.20 -4.66
N ALA A 197 5.17 8.91 -5.69
CA ALA A 197 5.11 10.39 -5.70
C ALA A 197 4.33 10.98 -4.50
N ASN A 198 3.35 10.24 -3.97
CA ASN A 198 2.53 10.68 -2.84
C ASN A 198 2.88 9.97 -1.52
N ALA A 199 3.90 9.11 -1.50
CA ALA A 199 4.22 8.29 -0.32
C ALA A 199 4.45 9.13 0.94
N GLU A 200 5.20 10.21 0.82
CA GLU A 200 5.48 11.12 1.94
C GLU A 200 4.21 11.82 2.41
N ALA A 201 3.43 12.41 1.50
CA ALA A 201 2.20 13.12 1.83
C ALA A 201 1.15 12.21 2.49
N ILE A 202 0.98 10.98 1.99
CA ILE A 202 0.08 9.98 2.58
C ILE A 202 0.58 9.58 3.97
N THR A 203 1.87 9.32 4.12
CA THR A 203 2.49 8.96 5.39
C THR A 203 2.31 10.05 6.43
N GLN A 204 2.59 11.31 6.09
CA GLN A 204 2.39 12.45 6.99
C GLN A 204 0.91 12.61 7.37
N ASN A 205 -0.01 12.35 6.44
CA ASN A 205 -1.44 12.37 6.72
C ASN A 205 -1.81 11.31 7.78
N TYR A 206 -1.30 10.08 7.69
CA TYR A 206 -1.54 9.04 8.69
C TYR A 206 -0.96 9.42 10.06
N LEU A 207 0.26 9.94 10.12
CA LEU A 207 0.86 10.42 11.37
C LEU A 207 -0.02 11.49 12.04
N GLN A 208 -0.50 12.48 11.27
CA GLN A 208 -1.40 13.52 11.76
C GLN A 208 -2.72 12.96 12.29
N GLN A 209 -3.29 11.97 11.63
CA GLN A 209 -4.54 11.33 12.07
C GLN A 209 -4.35 10.60 13.41
N TRP A 210 -3.26 9.88 13.60
CA TRP A 210 -2.94 9.23 14.88
C TRP A 210 -2.59 10.24 15.98
N HIS A 211 -1.94 11.35 15.63
CA HIS A 211 -1.68 12.44 16.57
C HIS A 211 -2.98 13.06 17.12
N LYS A 212 -4.07 13.13 16.32
CA LYS A 212 -5.38 13.64 16.78
C LYS A 212 -5.96 12.86 17.96
N ILE A 213 -5.67 11.58 18.07
CA ILE A 213 -6.08 10.74 19.21
C ILE A 213 -5.01 10.62 20.30
N GLY A 214 -3.96 11.43 20.20
CA GLY A 214 -2.89 11.51 21.21
C GLY A 214 -1.81 10.42 21.12
N LEU A 215 -1.73 9.69 20.01
CA LEU A 215 -0.66 8.71 19.80
C LEU A 215 0.59 9.40 19.24
N ASN A 216 1.70 9.32 19.96
CA ASN A 216 3.00 9.81 19.49
C ASN A 216 3.61 8.79 18.54
N VAL A 217 3.25 8.88 17.27
CA VAL A 217 3.78 8.02 16.21
C VAL A 217 4.84 8.79 15.42
N LYS A 218 6.01 8.18 15.23
CA LYS A 218 7.14 8.73 14.48
C LYS A 218 7.54 7.77 13.37
N LEU A 219 8.16 8.28 12.32
CA LEU A 219 8.76 7.41 11.31
C LEU A 219 9.95 6.65 11.89
N THR A 220 10.10 5.40 11.52
CA THR A 220 11.29 4.60 11.76
C THR A 220 12.47 5.25 11.05
N GLY A 221 13.55 5.54 11.79
CA GLY A 221 14.70 6.26 11.22
C GLY A 221 14.41 7.69 10.74
N GLY A 222 13.23 8.26 11.07
CA GLY A 222 12.86 9.64 10.72
C GLY A 222 12.52 9.87 9.24
N ARG A 223 12.52 8.84 8.40
CA ARG A 223 12.32 8.94 6.94
C ARG A 223 11.55 7.74 6.38
N LEU A 224 11.10 7.85 5.14
CA LEU A 224 10.63 6.70 4.36
C LEU A 224 11.80 5.76 4.05
N MET A 225 11.52 4.47 3.98
CA MET A 225 12.51 3.42 3.77
C MET A 225 12.54 3.01 2.30
N GLU A 226 13.73 2.73 1.79
CA GLU A 226 13.90 2.07 0.50
C GLU A 226 13.32 0.64 0.55
N PHE A 227 12.91 0.13 -0.63
CA PHE A 227 12.22 -1.16 -0.75
C PHE A 227 12.95 -2.30 -0.03
N ASN A 228 14.23 -2.50 -0.30
CA ASN A 228 14.98 -3.59 0.32
C ASN A 228 15.08 -3.43 1.84
N SER A 229 15.42 -2.22 2.31
CA SER A 229 15.49 -1.91 3.75
C SER A 229 14.17 -2.01 4.51
N PHE A 230 13.04 -2.01 3.79
CA PHE A 230 11.73 -2.17 4.40
C PHE A 230 11.38 -3.64 4.68
N TYR A 231 11.90 -4.56 3.84
CA TYR A 231 11.63 -5.99 3.95
C TYR A 231 12.71 -6.77 4.70
N ASP A 232 13.90 -6.21 4.91
CA ASP A 232 14.98 -6.76 5.75
C ASP A 232 14.68 -6.52 7.25
#